data_927bd0d94f2366c0d83082b1195cf38c
#
_entry.id   927bd0d94f2366c0d83082b1195cf38c
#
_cell.length_a   1.000
_cell.length_b   1.000
_cell.length_c   1.000
_cell.angle_alpha   90.00
_cell.angle_beta   90.00
_cell.angle_gamma   90.00
#
_symmetry.space_group_name_H-M   'P 1'
#
loop_
_entity.id
_entity.type
_entity.pdbx_description
1 polymer ?
#
loop_
_entity_poly.entity_id
_entity_poly.type
_entity_poly.pdbx_seq_one_letter_code
_entity_poly.pdbx_strand_id
1 'polypeptide(L)'
;MYLALIALETSSDRHDTGRKSSDSAMLRVTAGGFSVAVILIVEDDVFIRSDAEAMIQDWNHRTLVACDVDEALSLLRSSHHIDALFTDIYLKRAVLGGCDLAPQAVMLWPKLRVLYTTGYSIDDKMKALFVEGAHFLPKPYAPHQLQTAVEGLLAA
;
A
#
# COMPACT_ATOMS: atom_id res chain seq x y z
N MET A 1 32.08 -11.50 -11.15
CA MET A 1 32.56 -10.56 -12.17
C MET A 1 31.62 -10.73 -13.39
N TYR A 2 30.53 -9.97 -13.43
CA TYR A 2 29.62 -9.92 -14.58
C TYR A 2 29.37 -8.46 -14.91
N LEU A 3 29.90 -8.03 -16.05
CA LEU A 3 29.69 -6.71 -16.65
C LEU A 3 28.31 -6.68 -17.29
N ALA A 4 27.47 -5.71 -16.90
CA ALA A 4 26.27 -5.36 -17.65
C ALA A 4 26.61 -4.30 -18.69
N LEU A 5 26.40 -4.65 -19.95
CA LEU A 5 26.64 -3.85 -21.13
C LEU A 5 25.54 -2.78 -21.26
N ILE A 6 25.91 -1.49 -21.16
CA ILE A 6 25.02 -0.37 -21.45
C ILE A 6 25.18 -0.05 -22.93
N ALA A 7 24.12 -0.24 -23.71
CA ALA A 7 24.03 0.25 -25.07
C ALA A 7 23.55 1.69 -25.08
N LEU A 8 24.42 2.62 -25.47
CA LEU A 8 24.08 4.00 -25.82
C LEU A 8 23.70 4.03 -27.31
N GLU A 9 22.44 4.32 -27.61
CA GLU A 9 22.08 4.80 -28.95
C GLU A 9 21.81 6.30 -28.89
N THR A 10 22.68 7.04 -29.56
CA THR A 10 22.52 8.46 -29.88
C THR A 10 21.76 8.58 -31.18
N SER A 11 20.67 9.29 -31.21
CA SER A 11 20.10 9.83 -32.45
C SER A 11 19.60 11.26 -32.25
N SER A 12 20.03 12.06 -33.18
CA SER A 12 19.98 13.50 -33.38
C SER A 12 18.57 14.05 -33.61
N ASP A 13 18.34 15.21 -32.96
CA ASP A 13 17.69 16.44 -33.48
C ASP A 13 16.35 16.39 -34.25
N ARG A 14 15.34 17.02 -33.69
CA ARG A 14 14.60 18.16 -34.27
C ARG A 14 13.64 18.83 -33.28
N HIS A 15 13.69 20.16 -33.25
CA HIS A 15 12.76 21.11 -32.62
C HIS A 15 11.29 20.76 -32.89
N ASP A 16 10.48 20.74 -31.86
CA ASP A 16 9.09 21.23 -31.93
C ASP A 16 8.63 21.75 -30.54
N THR A 17 8.11 22.97 -30.59
CA THR A 17 7.55 23.71 -29.45
C THR A 17 6.14 23.26 -29.19
N GLY A 18 5.93 22.55 -28.07
CA GLY A 18 4.61 22.10 -27.64
C GLY A 18 4.54 21.89 -26.15
N ARG A 19 3.98 22.90 -25.46
CA ARG A 19 3.62 22.91 -24.04
C ARG A 19 2.78 21.68 -23.69
N LYS A 20 3.34 20.71 -22.99
CA LYS A 20 2.59 19.59 -22.39
C LYS A 20 2.85 19.54 -20.89
N SER A 21 1.73 19.54 -20.17
CA SER A 21 1.57 19.23 -18.75
C SER A 21 2.52 18.12 -18.30
N SER A 22 3.22 18.40 -17.22
CA SER A 22 4.07 17.45 -16.52
C SER A 22 3.22 16.38 -15.82
N ASP A 23 2.80 15.37 -16.59
CA ASP A 23 2.45 14.08 -16.02
C ASP A 23 3.76 13.41 -15.62
N SER A 24 4.10 13.54 -14.34
CA SER A 24 5.20 12.77 -13.74
C SER A 24 4.75 11.31 -13.63
N ALA A 25 4.79 10.61 -14.76
CA ALA A 25 4.70 9.16 -14.76
C ALA A 25 5.98 8.64 -14.09
N MET A 26 5.87 8.37 -12.79
CA MET A 26 6.92 7.75 -12.00
C MET A 26 7.25 6.39 -12.65
N LEU A 27 8.46 6.28 -13.25
CA LEU A 27 8.94 5.03 -13.84
C LEU A 27 8.83 3.92 -12.79
N ARG A 28 7.93 2.96 -13.03
CA ARG A 28 7.92 1.71 -12.28
C ARG A 28 9.14 0.90 -12.70
N VAL A 29 10.17 0.90 -11.85
CA VAL A 29 11.36 0.09 -12.08
C VAL A 29 11.00 -1.36 -11.76
N THR A 30 10.86 -2.17 -12.80
CA THR A 30 10.69 -3.62 -12.67
C THR A 30 12.07 -4.27 -12.57
N ALA A 31 12.52 -4.59 -11.37
CA ALA A 31 13.62 -5.55 -11.19
C ALA A 31 12.98 -6.92 -10.97
N GLY A 32 13.04 -7.78 -11.98
CA GLY A 32 12.65 -9.20 -11.82
C GLY A 32 11.15 -9.48 -11.65
N GLY A 33 10.27 -8.80 -12.39
CA GLY A 33 8.84 -9.21 -12.48
C GLY A 33 7.92 -8.75 -11.34
N PHE A 34 8.43 -8.15 -10.27
CA PHE A 34 7.63 -7.61 -9.17
C PHE A 34 7.59 -6.07 -9.24
N SER A 35 6.40 -5.52 -9.34
CA SER A 35 6.18 -4.06 -9.26
C SER A 35 6.37 -3.62 -7.81
N VAL A 36 7.23 -2.62 -7.57
CA VAL A 36 7.36 -1.98 -6.26
C VAL A 36 6.08 -1.22 -5.96
N ALA A 37 5.36 -1.63 -4.93
CA ALA A 37 4.15 -0.95 -4.46
C ALA A 37 4.44 -0.04 -3.27
N VAL A 38 3.59 0.96 -3.07
CA VAL A 38 3.56 1.80 -1.88
C VAL A 38 2.39 1.37 -1.01
N ILE A 39 2.69 0.92 0.20
CA ILE A 39 1.70 0.37 1.14
C ILE A 39 1.61 1.27 2.37
N LEU A 40 0.42 1.80 2.64
CA LEU A 40 0.13 2.53 3.88
C LEU A 40 -0.27 1.53 4.97
N ILE A 41 0.51 1.48 6.04
CA ILE A 41 0.28 0.64 7.22
C ILE A 41 -0.33 1.50 8.32
N VAL A 42 -1.51 1.10 8.83
CA VAL A 42 -2.20 1.81 9.91
C VAL A 42 -2.41 0.86 11.09
N GLU A 43 -1.65 1.09 12.15
CA GLU A 43 -1.58 0.24 13.32
C GLU A 43 -1.15 1.11 14.51
N ASP A 44 -1.87 1.07 15.60
CA ASP A 44 -1.57 1.92 16.76
C ASP A 44 -0.50 1.31 17.70
N ASP A 45 -0.32 -0.01 17.68
CA ASP A 45 0.78 -0.66 18.39
C ASP A 45 2.10 -0.49 17.60
N VAL A 46 3.06 0.18 18.23
CA VAL A 46 4.35 0.51 17.59
C VAL A 46 5.15 -0.73 17.20
N PHE A 47 5.07 -1.81 18.01
CA PHE A 47 5.84 -3.02 17.72
C PHE A 47 5.24 -3.79 16.55
N ILE A 48 3.91 -3.98 16.56
CA ILE A 48 3.19 -4.65 15.45
C ILE A 48 3.37 -3.85 14.16
N ARG A 49 3.27 -2.52 14.22
CA ARG A 49 3.49 -1.64 13.07
C ARG A 49 4.90 -1.77 12.50
N SER A 50 5.93 -1.72 13.38
CA SER A 50 7.33 -1.82 12.96
C SER A 50 7.66 -3.20 12.38
N ASP A 51 7.11 -4.28 12.96
CA ASP A 51 7.32 -5.63 12.44
C ASP A 51 6.69 -5.78 11.03
N ALA A 52 5.45 -5.30 10.86
CA ALA A 52 4.79 -5.32 9.55
C ALA A 52 5.55 -4.48 8.51
N GLU A 53 6.01 -3.30 8.90
CA GLU A 53 6.82 -2.43 8.06
C GLU A 53 8.11 -3.12 7.60
N ALA A 54 8.88 -3.70 8.53
CA ALA A 54 10.12 -4.40 8.22
C ALA A 54 9.89 -5.55 7.24
N MET A 55 8.87 -6.40 7.50
CA MET A 55 8.52 -7.51 6.61
C MET A 55 8.19 -7.03 5.19
N ILE A 56 7.36 -6.01 5.06
CA ILE A 56 6.91 -5.48 3.76
C ILE A 56 8.08 -4.83 3.00
N GLN A 57 9.00 -4.16 3.69
CA GLN A 57 10.22 -3.60 3.10
C GLN A 57 11.19 -4.67 2.64
N ASP A 58 11.33 -5.77 3.38
CA ASP A 58 12.16 -6.93 3.00
C ASP A 58 11.69 -7.58 1.67
N TRP A 59 10.39 -7.44 1.33
CA TRP A 59 9.83 -7.87 0.04
C TRP A 59 9.91 -6.79 -1.05
N ASN A 60 10.76 -5.78 -0.84
CA ASN A 60 11.05 -4.71 -1.78
C ASN A 60 9.85 -3.80 -2.11
N HIS A 61 8.89 -3.65 -1.20
CA HIS A 61 7.85 -2.63 -1.26
C HIS A 61 8.23 -1.39 -0.45
N ARG A 62 7.60 -0.26 -0.77
CA ARG A 62 7.73 0.98 0.00
C ARG A 62 6.60 1.06 1.00
N THR A 63 6.88 1.60 2.19
CA THR A 63 5.89 1.75 3.25
C THR A 63 5.71 3.22 3.63
N LEU A 64 4.48 3.55 3.98
CA LEU A 64 4.11 4.71 4.79
C LEU A 64 3.45 4.15 6.04
N VAL A 65 3.65 4.80 7.18
CA VAL A 65 3.10 4.33 8.44
C VAL A 65 2.26 5.42 9.10
N ALA A 66 1.17 5.02 9.73
CA ALA A 66 0.32 5.88 10.54
C ALA A 66 -0.08 5.15 11.83
N CYS A 67 -0.22 5.87 12.93
CA CYS A 67 -0.63 5.31 14.21
C CYS A 67 -2.13 5.50 14.49
N ASP A 68 -2.82 6.28 13.70
CA ASP A 68 -4.26 6.53 13.82
C ASP A 68 -4.90 6.96 12.48
N VAL A 69 -6.22 7.15 12.50
CA VAL A 69 -7.02 7.52 11.33
C VAL A 69 -6.65 8.90 10.79
N ASP A 70 -6.38 9.86 11.67
CA ASP A 70 -6.08 11.25 11.26
C ASP A 70 -4.74 11.34 10.54
N GLU A 71 -3.72 10.65 11.05
CA GLU A 71 -2.41 10.55 10.40
C GLU A 71 -2.53 9.83 9.05
N ALA A 72 -3.27 8.72 9.00
CA ALA A 72 -3.52 7.98 7.76
C ALA A 72 -4.23 8.86 6.71
N LEU A 73 -5.28 9.59 7.09
CA LEU A 73 -5.98 10.50 6.19
C LEU A 73 -5.09 11.65 5.70
N SER A 74 -4.18 12.15 6.55
CA SER A 74 -3.20 13.17 6.16
C SER A 74 -2.25 12.65 5.08
N LEU A 75 -1.75 11.41 5.22
CA LEU A 75 -0.92 10.75 4.23
C LEU A 75 -1.68 10.48 2.92
N LEU A 76 -2.93 10.01 3.00
CA LEU A 76 -3.79 9.75 1.84
C LEU A 76 -4.10 11.02 1.05
N ARG A 77 -4.22 12.18 1.71
CA ARG A 77 -4.45 13.49 1.06
C ARG A 77 -3.18 14.12 0.52
N SER A 78 -2.00 13.63 0.92
CA SER A 78 -0.74 14.08 0.35
C SER A 78 -0.63 13.67 -1.13
N SER A 79 0.33 14.25 -1.86
CA SER A 79 0.56 13.93 -3.26
C SER A 79 1.22 12.56 -3.51
N HIS A 80 1.32 11.70 -2.51
CA HIS A 80 1.93 10.39 -2.63
C HIS A 80 0.95 9.40 -3.27
N HIS A 81 1.46 8.63 -4.22
CA HIS A 81 0.73 7.48 -4.75
C HIS A 81 0.78 6.35 -3.73
N ILE A 82 -0.39 5.79 -3.40
CA ILE A 82 -0.53 4.65 -2.48
C ILE A 82 -1.28 3.55 -3.22
N ASP A 83 -0.68 2.36 -3.29
CA ASP A 83 -1.24 1.21 -4.01
C ASP A 83 -2.15 0.37 -3.10
N ALA A 84 -1.81 0.27 -1.81
CA ALA A 84 -2.58 -0.51 -0.85
C ALA A 84 -2.62 0.14 0.54
N LEU A 85 -3.72 -0.12 1.24
CA LEU A 85 -3.93 0.18 2.66
C LEU A 85 -3.93 -1.14 3.44
N PHE A 86 -3.01 -1.28 4.39
CA PHE A 86 -3.00 -2.36 5.38
C PHE A 86 -3.35 -1.77 6.74
N THR A 87 -4.53 -2.10 7.28
CA THR A 87 -5.05 -1.42 8.48
C THR A 87 -5.57 -2.40 9.52
N ASP A 88 -5.23 -2.16 10.81
CA ASP A 88 -6.00 -2.75 11.90
C ASP A 88 -7.43 -2.22 11.89
N ILE A 89 -8.39 -3.09 12.17
CA ILE A 89 -9.80 -2.71 12.34
C ILE A 89 -9.97 -1.88 13.62
N TYR A 90 -9.33 -2.29 14.72
CA TYR A 90 -9.47 -1.65 16.03
C TYR A 90 -8.25 -0.79 16.34
N LEU A 91 -8.38 0.51 16.15
CA LEU A 91 -7.37 1.49 16.54
C LEU A 91 -7.77 2.13 17.87
N LYS A 92 -6.83 2.30 18.81
CA LYS A 92 -7.11 2.71 20.22
C LYS A 92 -7.99 3.97 20.36
N ARG A 93 -7.90 4.89 19.41
CA ARG A 93 -8.66 6.16 19.46
C ARG A 93 -10.00 6.10 18.73
N ALA A 94 -10.24 5.03 17.96
CA ALA A 94 -11.45 4.90 17.15
C ALA A 94 -11.84 3.41 17.10
N VAL A 95 -12.92 3.05 17.79
CA VAL A 95 -13.52 1.73 17.67
C VAL A 95 -13.95 1.56 16.20
N LEU A 96 -13.47 0.50 15.54
CA LEU A 96 -13.66 0.27 14.10
C LEU A 96 -12.96 1.28 13.19
N GLY A 97 -11.90 1.95 13.68
CA GLY A 97 -11.19 2.99 12.93
C GLY A 97 -10.71 2.56 11.56
N GLY A 98 -10.26 1.30 11.39
CA GLY A 98 -9.90 0.75 10.08
C GLY A 98 -11.09 0.61 9.13
N CYS A 99 -12.27 0.21 9.65
CA CYS A 99 -13.50 0.13 8.87
C CYS A 99 -14.05 1.52 8.49
N ASP A 100 -13.82 2.53 9.32
CA ASP A 100 -14.21 3.92 9.03
C ASP A 100 -13.22 4.61 8.09
N LEU A 101 -11.94 4.24 8.16
CA LEU A 101 -10.87 4.78 7.33
C LEU A 101 -10.97 4.31 5.87
N ALA A 102 -11.17 3.01 5.66
CA ALA A 102 -11.07 2.41 4.34
C ALA A 102 -12.07 2.96 3.30
N PRO A 103 -13.36 3.20 3.62
CA PRO A 103 -14.28 3.87 2.68
C PRO A 103 -13.80 5.27 2.28
N GLN A 104 -13.26 6.05 3.23
CA GLN A 104 -12.71 7.38 2.96
C GLN A 104 -11.46 7.29 2.08
N ALA A 105 -10.61 6.31 2.34
CA ALA A 105 -9.39 6.06 1.56
C ALA A 105 -9.73 5.69 0.10
N VAL A 106 -10.70 4.81 -0.11
CA VAL A 106 -11.16 4.40 -1.46
C VAL A 106 -11.87 5.56 -2.19
N MET A 107 -12.57 6.44 -1.47
CA MET A 107 -13.12 7.67 -2.09
C MET A 107 -12.01 8.60 -2.61
N LEU A 108 -10.89 8.71 -1.91
CA LEU A 108 -9.73 9.51 -2.34
C LEU A 108 -8.95 8.80 -3.46
N TRP A 109 -8.81 7.48 -3.37
CA TRP A 109 -8.06 6.64 -4.29
C TRP A 109 -8.89 5.45 -4.75
N PRO A 110 -9.71 5.56 -5.81
CA PRO A 110 -10.65 4.50 -6.23
C PRO A 110 -10.01 3.17 -6.63
N LYS A 111 -8.70 3.14 -6.86
CA LYS A 111 -7.92 1.92 -7.16
C LYS A 111 -7.14 1.40 -5.95
N LEU A 112 -7.31 2.01 -4.78
CA LEU A 112 -6.64 1.59 -3.55
C LEU A 112 -7.18 0.21 -3.15
N ARG A 113 -6.26 -0.71 -2.93
CA ARG A 113 -6.57 -2.05 -2.43
C ARG A 113 -6.50 -2.05 -0.91
N VAL A 114 -7.38 -2.80 -0.25
CA VAL A 114 -7.48 -2.77 1.22
C VAL A 114 -7.27 -4.17 1.80
N LEU A 115 -6.34 -4.28 2.76
CA LEU A 115 -6.12 -5.45 3.60
C LEU A 115 -6.45 -5.06 5.04
N TYR A 116 -7.50 -5.67 5.59
CA TYR A 116 -7.85 -5.52 7.00
C TYR A 116 -7.14 -6.58 7.85
N THR A 117 -6.80 -6.21 9.07
CA THR A 117 -6.27 -7.13 10.08
C THR A 117 -6.89 -6.85 11.44
N THR A 118 -6.96 -7.87 12.30
CA THR A 118 -7.34 -7.73 13.71
C THR A 118 -7.01 -9.01 14.49
N GLY A 119 -6.79 -8.88 15.78
CA GLY A 119 -6.67 -10.00 16.73
C GLY A 119 -8.01 -10.53 17.24
N TYR A 120 -9.12 -9.91 16.89
CA TYR A 120 -10.45 -10.31 17.32
C TYR A 120 -11.14 -11.17 16.27
N SER A 121 -12.04 -12.04 16.72
CA SER A 121 -12.93 -12.76 15.80
C SER A 121 -13.88 -11.79 15.12
N ILE A 122 -14.03 -11.92 13.79
CA ILE A 122 -14.96 -11.13 13.02
C ILE A 122 -16.18 -11.95 12.64
N ASP A 123 -17.36 -11.36 12.75
CA ASP A 123 -18.62 -11.92 12.31
C ASP A 123 -19.04 -11.35 10.92
N ASP A 124 -20.16 -11.83 10.41
CA ASP A 124 -20.66 -11.38 9.09
C ASP A 124 -21.09 -9.91 9.11
N LYS A 125 -21.49 -9.36 10.26
CA LYS A 125 -21.82 -7.93 10.40
C LYS A 125 -20.58 -7.08 10.27
N MET A 126 -19.45 -7.52 10.85
CA MET A 126 -18.18 -6.86 10.72
C MET A 126 -17.68 -6.91 9.25
N LYS A 127 -17.78 -8.08 8.61
CA LYS A 127 -17.40 -8.23 7.20
C LYS A 127 -18.23 -7.35 6.27
N ALA A 128 -19.49 -7.09 6.61
CA ALA A 128 -20.37 -6.19 5.84
C ALA A 128 -19.92 -4.72 5.86
N LEU A 129 -19.00 -4.34 6.77
CA LEU A 129 -18.39 -3.01 6.82
C LEU A 129 -17.15 -2.89 5.92
N PHE A 130 -16.67 -4.00 5.36
CA PHE A 130 -15.49 -3.98 4.51
C PHE A 130 -15.82 -3.35 3.15
N VAL A 131 -14.87 -2.62 2.61
CA VAL A 131 -14.99 -2.13 1.22
C VAL A 131 -14.94 -3.30 0.24
N GLU A 132 -15.56 -3.13 -0.92
CA GLU A 132 -15.61 -4.15 -1.96
C GLU A 132 -14.19 -4.57 -2.40
N GLY A 133 -13.98 -5.87 -2.57
CA GLY A 133 -12.68 -6.43 -2.98
C GLY A 133 -11.60 -6.41 -1.90
N ALA A 134 -11.93 -6.02 -0.66
CA ALA A 134 -10.96 -6.04 0.42
C ALA A 134 -10.58 -7.47 0.84
N HIS A 135 -9.32 -7.63 1.26
CA HIS A 135 -8.81 -8.85 1.87
C HIS A 135 -8.80 -8.74 3.40
N PHE A 136 -8.70 -9.88 4.06
CA PHE A 136 -8.62 -9.96 5.52
C PHE A 136 -7.52 -10.94 5.96
N LEU A 137 -6.70 -10.52 6.93
CA LEU A 137 -5.66 -11.35 7.55
C LEU A 137 -5.81 -11.30 9.07
N PRO A 138 -6.17 -12.42 9.74
CA PRO A 138 -6.30 -12.45 11.20
C PRO A 138 -4.93 -12.41 11.87
N LYS A 139 -4.83 -11.70 13.00
CA LYS A 139 -3.68 -11.76 13.92
C LYS A 139 -3.85 -12.93 14.90
N PRO A 140 -2.76 -13.59 15.36
CA PRO A 140 -1.38 -13.41 14.88
C PRO A 140 -1.17 -14.05 13.49
N TYR A 141 -0.34 -13.43 12.68
CA TYR A 141 0.04 -13.97 11.37
C TYR A 141 1.56 -14.22 11.29
N ALA A 142 1.95 -15.25 10.55
CA ALA A 142 3.35 -15.48 10.23
C ALA A 142 3.79 -14.63 9.03
N PRO A 143 5.10 -14.34 8.86
CA PRO A 143 5.59 -13.53 7.74
C PRO A 143 5.10 -14.00 6.37
N HIS A 144 5.11 -15.31 6.10
CA HIS A 144 4.65 -15.86 4.82
C HIS A 144 3.15 -15.66 4.56
N GLN A 145 2.32 -15.57 5.62
CA GLN A 145 0.89 -15.30 5.49
C GLN A 145 0.64 -13.85 5.11
N LEU A 146 1.37 -12.91 5.73
CA LEU A 146 1.32 -11.51 5.36
C LEU A 146 1.80 -11.31 3.92
N GLN A 147 2.91 -11.97 3.54
CA GLN A 147 3.43 -11.92 2.18
C GLN A 147 2.39 -12.38 1.16
N THR A 148 1.81 -13.57 1.36
CA THR A 148 0.77 -14.11 0.48
C THR A 148 -0.44 -13.18 0.37
N ALA A 149 -0.86 -12.57 1.50
CA ALA A 149 -1.99 -11.64 1.52
C ALA A 149 -1.68 -10.36 0.72
N VAL A 150 -0.48 -9.80 0.90
CA VAL A 150 -0.04 -8.59 0.17
C VAL A 150 0.13 -8.87 -1.32
N GLU A 151 0.80 -9.97 -1.70
CA GLU A 151 0.97 -10.35 -3.10
C GLU A 151 -0.38 -10.62 -3.79
N GLY A 152 -1.27 -11.35 -3.13
CA GLY A 152 -2.63 -11.61 -3.63
C GLY A 152 -3.44 -10.32 -3.80
N LEU A 153 -3.31 -9.39 -2.85
CA LEU A 153 -3.95 -8.08 -2.90
C LEU A 153 -3.43 -7.23 -4.08
N LEU A 154 -2.12 -7.24 -4.32
CA LEU A 154 -1.50 -6.45 -5.39
C LEU A 154 -1.71 -7.04 -6.80
N ALA A 155 -2.05 -8.33 -6.88
CA ALA A 155 -2.34 -9.02 -8.14
C ALA A 155 -3.80 -8.87 -8.63
N ALA A 156 -4.71 -8.45 -7.74
CA ALA A 156 -6.17 -8.36 -7.98
C ALA A 156 -6.61 -7.22 -8.94
#